data_8897394bc4bfd1e89dfc43d029b5680a
#
_entry.id   8897394bc4bfd1e89dfc43d029b5680a
#
_cell.length_a   1.000
_cell.length_b   1.000
_cell.length_c   1.000
_cell.angle_alpha   90.00
_cell.angle_beta   90.00
_cell.angle_gamma   90.00
#
_symmetry.space_group_name_H-M   'P 1'
#
loop_
_entity.id
_entity.type
_entity.pdbx_description
1 polymer ?
#
loop_
_entity_poly.entity_id
_entity_poly.type
_entity_poly.pdbx_seq_one_letter_code
_entity_poly.pdbx_strand_id
1 'polypeptide(L)'
;MSTDLSSVSFVLHNHRRLHSIPTSLNDDGKYKSIFPDISVRNVTISHGKNESGIYEGSCFFIKHVPTDHEFIFFGDVEPDSIAQKPRNITVWRAAAPKIPHDLSAIFIECSYLAGRPTEALYGHLSPEHLVQEMLNLATEVVLTRSSSRTKNGGRLRKKQKKDMTFPEVLHNALAGLRVYIMHCKETYTSDRPINHVIGDQCRDLLKPHNLGVEILTADQGMEIGECR
;
A
#
# COMPACT_ATOMS: atom_id res chain seq x y z
N MET A 1 25.92 6.24 9.24
CA MET A 1 25.90 4.78 9.41
C MET A 1 24.77 4.27 8.52
N SER A 2 25.10 3.66 7.41
CA SER A 2 24.12 3.04 6.52
C SER A 2 23.59 1.80 7.22
N THR A 3 22.34 1.80 7.66
CA THR A 3 21.65 0.59 8.10
C THR A 3 21.29 -0.20 6.86
N ASP A 4 22.08 -1.21 6.58
CA ASP A 4 21.78 -2.20 5.55
C ASP A 4 20.52 -2.98 5.98
N LEU A 5 19.36 -2.56 5.44
CA LEU A 5 18.05 -3.21 5.64
C LEU A 5 17.86 -4.42 4.71
N SER A 6 18.95 -4.99 4.17
CA SER A 6 18.89 -6.17 3.30
C SER A 6 18.47 -7.45 4.03
N SER A 7 18.35 -7.43 5.37
CA SER A 7 17.90 -8.58 6.15
C SER A 7 16.72 -8.22 7.06
N VAL A 8 15.56 -8.82 6.82
CA VAL A 8 14.41 -8.78 7.73
C VAL A 8 14.50 -9.99 8.65
N SER A 9 14.67 -9.75 9.96
CA SER A 9 14.62 -10.82 10.97
C SER A 9 13.23 -10.88 11.58
N PHE A 10 12.52 -11.98 11.36
CA PHE A 10 11.26 -12.28 12.04
C PHE A 10 11.54 -13.06 13.32
N VAL A 11 11.10 -12.53 14.47
CA VAL A 11 11.21 -13.21 15.76
C VAL A 11 9.88 -13.87 16.08
N LEU A 12 9.82 -15.19 15.94
CA LEU A 12 8.69 -15.99 16.42
C LEU A 12 8.93 -16.39 17.88
N HIS A 13 8.07 -15.92 18.77
CA HIS A 13 8.00 -16.42 20.15
C HIS A 13 7.29 -17.77 20.18
N ASN A 14 8.03 -18.81 19.91
CA ASN A 14 7.63 -20.15 20.28
C ASN A 14 8.77 -20.77 21.11
N HIS A 15 8.46 -21.38 22.26
CA HIS A 15 9.39 -21.80 23.31
C HIS A 15 10.48 -22.81 22.90
N ARG A 16 10.78 -22.95 21.60
CA ARG A 16 11.87 -23.79 21.09
C ARG A 16 12.70 -23.04 20.06
N ARG A 17 13.88 -22.59 20.48
CA ARG A 17 15.00 -22.04 19.68
C ARG A 17 14.61 -21.07 18.55
N LEU A 18 14.94 -19.81 18.76
CA LEU A 18 15.00 -18.78 17.73
C LEU A 18 16.00 -19.22 16.64
N HIS A 19 15.50 -19.65 15.49
CA HIS A 19 16.30 -19.72 14.29
C HIS A 19 16.02 -18.47 13.48
N SER A 20 16.96 -17.51 13.48
CA SER A 20 16.97 -16.47 12.46
C SER A 20 17.39 -17.11 11.14
N ILE A 21 16.51 -17.14 10.17
CA ILE A 21 16.88 -17.50 8.79
C ILE A 21 17.29 -16.20 8.11
N PRO A 22 18.58 -15.98 7.82
CA PRO A 22 19.01 -14.82 7.06
C PRO A 22 18.56 -15.01 5.61
N THR A 23 17.41 -14.43 5.26
CA THR A 23 16.90 -14.42 3.90
C THR A 23 17.13 -13.02 3.34
N SER A 24 18.01 -12.87 2.36
CA SER A 24 18.16 -11.62 1.64
C SER A 24 16.94 -11.41 0.74
N LEU A 25 16.15 -10.36 1.02
CA LEU A 25 14.98 -9.96 0.25
C LEU A 25 15.36 -8.82 -0.70
N ASN A 26 16.07 -9.15 -1.77
CA ASN A 26 16.38 -8.17 -2.82
C ASN A 26 15.14 -7.90 -3.68
N ASP A 27 15.06 -6.71 -4.26
CA ASP A 27 14.05 -6.35 -5.26
C ASP A 27 14.42 -6.98 -6.63
N ASP A 28 14.21 -8.29 -6.72
CA ASP A 28 14.43 -9.08 -7.95
C ASP A 28 13.11 -9.52 -8.61
N GLY A 29 11.99 -8.99 -8.13
CA GLY A 29 10.65 -9.27 -8.62
C GLY A 29 10.10 -10.66 -8.24
N LYS A 30 10.82 -11.44 -7.44
CA LYS A 30 10.47 -12.82 -7.11
C LYS A 30 9.99 -12.96 -5.66
N TYR A 31 9.07 -13.90 -5.46
CA TYR A 31 8.72 -14.35 -4.11
C TYR A 31 9.79 -15.31 -3.59
N LYS A 32 10.17 -15.11 -2.33
CA LYS A 32 11.09 -15.98 -1.59
C LYS A 32 10.34 -16.56 -0.40
N SER A 33 10.40 -17.87 -0.24
CA SER A 33 9.85 -18.55 0.93
C SER A 33 10.65 -18.17 2.17
N ILE A 34 9.94 -17.71 3.22
CA ILE A 34 10.50 -17.40 4.54
C ILE A 34 10.03 -18.42 5.59
N PHE A 35 8.88 -19.06 5.34
CA PHE A 35 8.31 -20.17 6.10
C PHE A 35 7.65 -21.15 5.11
N PRO A 36 7.30 -22.37 5.54
CA PRO A 36 6.64 -23.34 4.66
C PRO A 36 5.43 -22.77 3.92
N ASP A 37 4.61 -21.98 4.60
CA ASP A 37 3.36 -21.46 4.08
C ASP A 37 3.40 -19.97 3.75
N ILE A 38 4.54 -19.27 3.94
CA ILE A 38 4.67 -17.85 3.72
C ILE A 38 5.81 -17.56 2.75
N SER A 39 5.49 -16.80 1.72
CA SER A 39 6.47 -16.23 0.81
C SER A 39 6.37 -14.70 0.74
N VAL A 40 7.50 -14.04 0.54
CA VAL A 40 7.61 -12.58 0.53
C VAL A 40 8.32 -12.12 -0.73
N ARG A 41 7.79 -11.06 -1.33
CA ARG A 41 8.45 -10.32 -2.40
C ARG A 41 8.69 -8.90 -1.93
N ASN A 42 9.93 -8.43 -2.03
CA ASN A 42 10.30 -7.04 -1.79
C ASN A 42 10.16 -6.20 -3.06
N VAL A 43 9.72 -4.95 -2.89
CA VAL A 43 9.76 -3.90 -3.91
C VAL A 43 10.36 -2.66 -3.26
N THR A 44 11.40 -2.11 -3.90
CA THR A 44 12.05 -0.89 -3.42
C THR A 44 11.16 0.32 -3.68
N ILE A 45 10.96 1.13 -2.65
CA ILE A 45 10.20 2.39 -2.68
C ILE A 45 11.10 3.57 -2.29
N SER A 46 10.63 4.79 -2.45
CA SER A 46 11.34 6.01 -2.03
C SER A 46 10.87 6.47 -0.66
N HIS A 47 11.82 6.96 0.15
CA HIS A 47 11.56 7.50 1.49
C HIS A 47 12.35 8.80 1.71
N GLY A 48 12.08 9.81 0.88
CA GLY A 48 12.73 11.10 0.98
C GLY A 48 14.19 11.11 0.52
N LYS A 49 14.88 12.18 0.87
CA LYS A 49 16.30 12.41 0.53
C LYS A 49 17.02 13.22 1.59
N ASN A 50 18.33 13.12 1.63
CA ASN A 50 19.23 14.01 2.36
C ASN A 50 20.43 14.39 1.48
N GLU A 51 21.47 14.97 2.11
CA GLU A 51 22.73 15.36 1.43
C GLU A 51 23.46 14.17 0.79
N SER A 52 23.30 12.96 1.34
CA SER A 52 23.92 11.72 0.81
C SER A 52 23.14 11.09 -0.35
N GLY A 53 21.91 11.55 -0.65
CA GLY A 53 21.08 11.06 -1.75
C GLY A 53 19.66 10.67 -1.33
N ILE A 54 19.05 9.80 -2.16
CA ILE A 54 17.68 9.30 -1.94
C ILE A 54 17.74 8.15 -0.93
N TYR A 55 16.87 8.21 0.10
CA TYR A 55 16.62 7.06 0.94
C TYR A 55 15.69 6.07 0.25
N GLU A 56 16.05 4.81 0.34
CA GLU A 56 15.23 3.73 -0.17
C GLU A 56 14.51 3.03 0.98
N GLY A 57 13.20 2.93 0.84
CA GLY A 57 12.34 2.11 1.69
C GLY A 57 12.04 0.77 1.03
N SER A 58 11.29 -0.06 1.72
CA SER A 58 10.83 -1.37 1.22
C SER A 58 9.33 -1.52 1.36
N CYS A 59 8.73 -2.12 0.36
CA CYS A 59 7.35 -2.56 0.36
C CYS A 59 7.33 -4.08 0.16
N PHE A 60 6.61 -4.79 1.02
CA PHE A 60 6.57 -6.24 1.03
C PHE A 60 5.20 -6.75 0.60
N PHE A 61 5.15 -7.59 -0.43
CA PHE A 61 4.03 -8.45 -0.72
C PHE A 61 4.21 -9.73 0.09
N ILE A 62 3.33 -9.99 1.03
CA ILE A 62 3.38 -11.14 1.94
C ILE A 62 2.24 -12.08 1.57
N LYS A 63 2.60 -13.28 1.11
CA LYS A 63 1.69 -14.22 0.51
C LYS A 63 1.60 -15.49 1.35
N HIS A 64 0.37 -15.92 1.64
CA HIS A 64 0.07 -17.24 2.18
C HIS A 64 -0.03 -18.24 1.03
N VAL A 65 0.97 -19.10 0.91
CA VAL A 65 1.15 -20.01 -0.25
C VAL A 65 -0.03 -20.95 -0.47
N PRO A 66 -0.63 -21.59 0.59
CA PRO A 66 -1.74 -22.51 0.41
C PRO A 66 -3.01 -21.91 -0.16
N THR A 67 -3.28 -20.62 0.08
CA THR A 67 -4.53 -19.95 -0.36
C THR A 67 -4.31 -18.93 -1.47
N ASP A 68 -3.07 -18.64 -1.84
CA ASP A 68 -2.67 -17.55 -2.73
C ASP A 68 -3.04 -16.14 -2.23
N HIS A 69 -3.69 -16.02 -1.07
CA HIS A 69 -4.01 -14.71 -0.50
C HIS A 69 -2.76 -13.98 -0.06
N GLU A 70 -2.74 -12.68 -0.28
CA GLU A 70 -1.63 -11.82 0.12
C GLU A 70 -2.11 -10.48 0.64
N PHE A 71 -1.21 -9.82 1.35
CA PHE A 71 -1.34 -8.43 1.74
C PHE A 71 -0.06 -7.69 1.46
N ILE A 72 -0.15 -6.36 1.42
CA ILE A 72 0.99 -5.48 1.23
C ILE A 72 1.31 -4.80 2.56
N PHE A 73 2.59 -4.76 2.89
CA PHE A 73 3.11 -4.02 4.02
C PHE A 73 4.17 -3.02 3.54
N PHE A 74 3.88 -1.75 3.70
CA PHE A 74 4.83 -0.68 3.42
C PHE A 74 5.71 -0.40 4.64
N GLY A 75 7.01 -0.24 4.43
CA GLY A 75 7.83 0.57 5.32
C GLY A 75 7.54 2.06 5.11
N ASP A 76 8.42 2.91 5.65
CA ASP A 76 8.28 4.36 5.48
C ASP A 76 8.35 4.71 3.99
N VAL A 77 7.43 5.56 3.53
CA VAL A 77 7.21 5.81 2.10
C VAL A 77 6.92 7.28 1.79
N GLU A 78 7.64 7.80 0.81
CA GLU A 78 7.38 9.13 0.24
C GLU A 78 6.31 9.03 -0.86
N PRO A 79 5.36 9.99 -0.93
CA PRO A 79 4.37 9.99 -2.00
C PRO A 79 5.01 10.24 -3.36
N ASP A 80 4.56 9.53 -4.40
CA ASP A 80 5.10 9.65 -5.76
C ASP A 80 4.97 11.06 -6.32
N SER A 81 4.00 11.86 -5.84
CA SER A 81 3.77 13.24 -6.30
C SER A 81 4.89 14.21 -5.95
N ILE A 82 5.70 13.91 -4.94
CA ILE A 82 6.82 14.74 -4.47
C ILE A 82 8.16 14.03 -4.53
N ALA A 83 8.16 12.70 -4.69
CA ALA A 83 9.37 11.90 -4.73
C ALA A 83 10.26 12.29 -5.92
N GLN A 84 11.54 12.47 -5.66
CA GLN A 84 12.52 12.69 -6.75
C GLN A 84 12.56 11.47 -7.70
N LYS A 85 12.31 10.29 -7.18
CA LYS A 85 12.21 9.03 -7.94
C LYS A 85 10.92 8.31 -7.58
N PRO A 86 9.81 8.60 -8.27
CA PRO A 86 8.53 7.92 -8.02
C PRO A 86 8.66 6.41 -8.21
N ARG A 87 8.27 5.62 -7.21
CA ARG A 87 8.37 4.15 -7.22
C ARG A 87 7.11 3.44 -6.77
N ASN A 88 6.19 4.13 -6.08
CA ASN A 88 4.93 3.54 -5.60
C ASN A 88 4.08 3.04 -6.76
N ILE A 89 4.14 3.70 -7.91
CA ILE A 89 3.46 3.24 -9.13
C ILE A 89 3.84 1.81 -9.53
N THR A 90 5.07 1.37 -9.24
CA THR A 90 5.53 0.00 -9.49
C THR A 90 4.82 -0.98 -8.56
N VAL A 91 4.62 -0.60 -7.30
CA VAL A 91 3.83 -1.38 -6.33
C VAL A 91 2.37 -1.47 -6.79
N TRP A 92 1.76 -0.35 -7.20
CA TRP A 92 0.38 -0.30 -7.65
C TRP A 92 0.12 -1.15 -8.89
N ARG A 93 1.02 -1.13 -9.86
CA ARG A 93 0.96 -2.00 -11.04
C ARG A 93 1.05 -3.49 -10.69
N ALA A 94 1.86 -3.84 -9.70
CA ALA A 94 1.96 -5.22 -9.23
C ALA A 94 0.74 -5.67 -8.41
N ALA A 95 0.11 -4.75 -7.68
CA ALA A 95 -1.08 -4.99 -6.86
C ALA A 95 -2.38 -5.08 -7.67
N ALA A 96 -2.52 -4.21 -8.67
CA ALA A 96 -3.76 -4.01 -9.41
C ALA A 96 -4.41 -5.29 -9.99
N PRO A 97 -3.68 -6.24 -10.59
CA PRO A 97 -4.28 -7.47 -11.12
C PRO A 97 -4.81 -8.42 -10.04
N LYS A 98 -4.45 -8.22 -8.78
CA LYS A 98 -4.75 -9.10 -7.65
C LYS A 98 -5.93 -8.63 -6.81
N ILE A 99 -6.31 -7.35 -6.94
CA ILE A 99 -7.39 -6.72 -6.16
C ILE A 99 -8.75 -7.05 -6.79
N PRO A 100 -9.75 -7.44 -5.95
CA PRO A 100 -9.67 -7.66 -4.50
C PRO A 100 -9.47 -9.13 -4.11
N HIS A 101 -9.32 -10.05 -5.07
CA HIS A 101 -9.45 -11.48 -4.84
C HIS A 101 -8.26 -12.07 -4.08
N ASP A 102 -7.06 -11.86 -4.61
CA ASP A 102 -5.85 -12.40 -4.01
C ASP A 102 -5.23 -11.40 -3.00
N LEU A 103 -5.47 -10.09 -3.22
CA LEU A 103 -4.98 -9.01 -2.39
C LEU A 103 -6.13 -8.16 -1.85
N SER A 104 -6.40 -8.28 -0.54
CA SER A 104 -7.52 -7.61 0.13
C SER A 104 -7.09 -6.64 1.23
N ALA A 105 -5.80 -6.56 1.57
CA ALA A 105 -5.31 -5.68 2.62
C ALA A 105 -3.99 -5.00 2.25
N ILE A 106 -3.88 -3.72 2.62
CA ILE A 106 -2.65 -2.92 2.52
C ILE A 106 -2.40 -2.26 3.87
N PHE A 107 -1.18 -2.38 4.38
CA PHE A 107 -0.68 -1.64 5.54
C PHE A 107 0.25 -0.56 5.02
N ILE A 108 -0.08 0.71 5.28
CA ILE A 108 0.68 1.85 4.78
C ILE A 108 0.70 2.95 5.83
N GLU A 109 1.78 3.69 5.88
CA GLU A 109 1.87 4.84 6.77
C GLU A 109 0.92 5.98 6.35
N CYS A 110 0.48 6.77 7.32
CA CYS A 110 0.01 8.14 7.13
C CYS A 110 0.44 8.93 8.37
N SER A 111 1.63 9.50 8.30
CA SER A 111 2.35 9.95 9.49
C SER A 111 1.85 11.26 10.08
N TYR A 112 1.22 12.12 9.28
CA TYR A 112 0.89 13.48 9.67
C TYR A 112 -0.58 13.82 9.43
N LEU A 113 -1.04 14.88 10.09
CA LEU A 113 -2.34 15.48 9.85
C LEU A 113 -2.41 16.14 8.44
N ALA A 114 -3.63 16.26 7.93
CA ALA A 114 -3.93 17.00 6.70
C ALA A 114 -3.45 18.46 6.79
N GLY A 115 -3.10 19.03 5.62
CA GLY A 115 -2.64 20.41 5.49
C GLY A 115 -1.19 20.65 5.90
N ARG A 116 -0.41 19.58 6.17
CA ARG A 116 1.00 19.73 6.48
C ARG A 116 1.78 20.14 5.23
N PRO A 117 2.66 21.19 5.32
CA PRO A 117 3.50 21.59 4.20
C PRO A 117 4.39 20.46 3.70
N THR A 118 4.56 20.36 2.38
CA THR A 118 5.32 19.28 1.74
C THR A 118 6.75 19.17 2.26
N GLU A 119 7.40 20.32 2.55
CA GLU A 119 8.77 20.41 3.05
C GLU A 119 8.91 19.83 4.46
N ALA A 120 7.79 19.75 5.19
CA ALA A 120 7.73 19.24 6.56
C ALA A 120 7.26 17.77 6.65
N LEU A 121 7.11 17.08 5.52
CA LEU A 121 6.72 15.66 5.49
C LEU A 121 7.89 14.72 5.76
N TYR A 122 9.12 15.16 5.49
CA TYR A 122 10.34 14.37 5.75
C TYR A 122 10.30 12.95 5.16
N GLY A 123 9.75 12.82 3.95
CA GLY A 123 9.65 11.53 3.26
C GLY A 123 8.47 10.65 3.69
N HIS A 124 7.45 11.21 4.32
CA HIS A 124 6.25 10.50 4.78
C HIS A 124 4.97 11.00 4.12
N LEU A 125 3.86 10.27 4.34
CA LEU A 125 2.54 10.61 3.83
C LEU A 125 1.74 11.51 4.77
N SER A 126 0.92 12.38 4.20
CA SER A 126 -0.25 13.01 4.81
C SER A 126 -1.54 12.42 4.19
N PRO A 127 -2.74 12.72 4.74
CA PRO A 127 -4.00 12.24 4.20
C PRO A 127 -4.21 12.57 2.71
N GLU A 128 -3.84 13.77 2.27
CA GLU A 128 -3.95 14.20 0.86
C GLU A 128 -3.09 13.32 -0.05
N HIS A 129 -1.89 12.99 0.40
CA HIS A 129 -0.97 12.14 -0.36
C HIS A 129 -1.42 10.69 -0.38
N LEU A 130 -1.96 10.17 0.73
CA LEU A 130 -2.54 8.83 0.75
C LEU A 130 -3.73 8.73 -0.22
N VAL A 131 -4.60 9.75 -0.26
CA VAL A 131 -5.71 9.83 -1.23
C VAL A 131 -5.19 9.77 -2.66
N GLN A 132 -4.13 10.53 -2.97
CA GLN A 132 -3.54 10.53 -4.31
C GLN A 132 -2.96 9.13 -4.66
N GLU A 133 -2.32 8.46 -3.72
CA GLU A 133 -1.82 7.10 -3.94
C GLU A 133 -2.97 6.10 -4.16
N MET A 134 -4.09 6.24 -3.46
CA MET A 134 -5.28 5.40 -3.70
C MET A 134 -5.92 5.68 -5.08
N LEU A 135 -5.91 6.91 -5.56
CA LEU A 135 -6.34 7.26 -6.91
C LEU A 135 -5.42 6.64 -7.97
N ASN A 136 -4.11 6.65 -7.74
CA ASN A 136 -3.13 6.00 -8.61
C ASN A 136 -3.39 4.49 -8.68
N LEU A 137 -3.60 3.83 -7.53
CA LEU A 137 -3.93 2.40 -7.46
C LEU A 137 -5.25 2.09 -8.18
N ALA A 138 -6.31 2.87 -7.95
CA ALA A 138 -7.60 2.70 -8.60
C ALA A 138 -7.48 2.79 -10.13
N THR A 139 -6.66 3.73 -10.60
CA THR A 139 -6.36 3.89 -12.03
C THR A 139 -5.70 2.65 -12.61
N GLU A 140 -4.67 2.10 -11.96
CA GLU A 140 -3.98 0.88 -12.41
C GLU A 140 -4.93 -0.33 -12.39
N VAL A 141 -5.85 -0.44 -11.42
CA VAL A 141 -6.87 -1.50 -11.38
C VAL A 141 -7.81 -1.41 -12.58
N VAL A 142 -8.30 -0.22 -12.91
CA VAL A 142 -9.18 -0.02 -14.08
C VAL A 142 -8.45 -0.33 -15.38
N LEU A 143 -7.20 0.11 -15.53
CA LEU A 143 -6.39 -0.19 -16.71
C LEU A 143 -6.17 -1.69 -16.88
N THR A 144 -5.86 -2.40 -15.80
CA THR A 144 -5.67 -3.86 -15.81
C THR A 144 -6.93 -4.60 -16.21
N ARG A 145 -8.09 -4.23 -15.62
CA ARG A 145 -9.40 -4.84 -15.97
C ARG A 145 -9.80 -4.57 -17.42
N SER A 146 -9.47 -3.40 -17.94
CA SER A 146 -9.76 -3.04 -19.33
C SER A 146 -8.90 -3.85 -20.32
N SER A 147 -7.62 -4.04 -20.01
CA SER A 147 -6.68 -4.81 -20.83
C SER A 147 -7.03 -6.31 -20.88
N SER A 148 -7.54 -6.87 -19.81
CA SER A 148 -7.97 -8.27 -19.74
C SER A 148 -9.22 -8.53 -20.61
N ARG A 149 -10.14 -7.57 -20.73
CA ARG A 149 -11.34 -7.67 -21.57
C ARG A 149 -11.01 -7.69 -23.06
N THR A 150 -9.98 -6.99 -23.50
CA THR A 150 -9.57 -6.97 -24.92
C THR A 150 -8.88 -8.24 -25.37
N LYS A 151 -8.19 -8.96 -24.48
CA LYS A 151 -7.52 -10.24 -24.79
C LYS A 151 -8.49 -11.41 -24.99
N ASN A 152 -9.69 -11.35 -24.42
CA ASN A 152 -10.69 -12.42 -24.51
C ASN A 152 -11.60 -12.33 -25.77
N GLY A 153 -11.12 -11.73 -26.86
CA GLY A 153 -11.63 -11.99 -28.22
C GLY A 153 -13.10 -11.65 -28.53
N GLY A 154 -13.74 -10.81 -27.72
CA GLY A 154 -15.08 -10.30 -28.02
C GLY A 154 -15.01 -9.10 -28.94
N ARG A 155 -15.38 -9.31 -30.24
CA ARG A 155 -15.61 -8.24 -31.21
C ARG A 155 -16.64 -7.27 -30.61
N LEU A 156 -16.16 -6.23 -29.90
CA LEU A 156 -17.03 -5.21 -29.32
C LEU A 156 -17.82 -4.53 -30.42
N ARG A 157 -19.15 -4.81 -30.47
CA ARG A 157 -20.10 -3.93 -31.14
C ARG A 157 -19.80 -2.51 -30.68
N LYS A 158 -19.63 -1.58 -31.63
CA LYS A 158 -19.57 -0.12 -31.41
C LYS A 158 -20.87 0.34 -30.72
N LYS A 159 -20.99 0.08 -29.44
CA LYS A 159 -21.99 0.72 -28.59
C LYS A 159 -21.34 2.02 -28.13
N GLN A 160 -22.01 3.14 -28.40
CA GLN A 160 -21.61 4.51 -28.08
C GLN A 160 -20.75 4.57 -26.83
N LYS A 161 -19.49 5.06 -26.96
CA LYS A 161 -18.72 5.57 -25.84
C LYS A 161 -19.52 6.73 -25.27
N LYS A 162 -20.32 6.47 -24.24
CA LYS A 162 -20.77 7.52 -23.36
C LYS A 162 -19.49 8.11 -22.77
N ASP A 163 -19.27 9.40 -22.94
CA ASP A 163 -18.15 10.09 -22.31
C ASP A 163 -18.31 9.97 -20.79
N MET A 164 -17.73 8.92 -20.23
CA MET A 164 -17.65 8.77 -18.78
C MET A 164 -16.58 9.71 -18.28
N THR A 165 -16.91 10.53 -17.29
CA THR A 165 -15.95 11.38 -16.61
C THR A 165 -14.94 10.54 -15.84
N PHE A 166 -13.73 11.04 -15.63
CA PHE A 166 -12.67 10.32 -14.92
C PHE A 166 -13.10 9.79 -13.53
N PRO A 167 -13.90 10.53 -12.73
CA PRO A 167 -14.46 10.01 -11.47
C PRO A 167 -15.40 8.81 -11.65
N GLU A 168 -16.23 8.79 -12.69
CA GLU A 168 -17.15 7.67 -12.95
C GLU A 168 -16.42 6.37 -13.30
N VAL A 169 -15.25 6.48 -13.93
CA VAL A 169 -14.43 5.32 -14.31
C VAL A 169 -13.80 4.65 -13.10
N LEU A 170 -13.47 5.42 -12.05
CA LEU A 170 -12.83 4.92 -10.82
C LEU A 170 -13.83 4.43 -9.76
N HIS A 171 -15.14 4.65 -9.97
CA HIS A 171 -16.17 4.27 -9.01
C HIS A 171 -16.06 2.78 -8.64
N ASN A 172 -15.94 2.50 -7.33
CA ASN A 172 -15.79 1.16 -6.77
C ASN A 172 -14.60 0.35 -7.34
N ALA A 173 -13.59 1.01 -7.90
CA ALA A 173 -12.42 0.31 -8.45
C ALA A 173 -11.67 -0.50 -7.38
N LEU A 174 -11.69 -0.03 -6.13
CA LEU A 174 -11.02 -0.64 -4.98
C LEU A 174 -12.00 -1.32 -4.01
N ALA A 175 -13.23 -1.63 -4.45
CA ALA A 175 -14.20 -2.31 -3.59
C ALA A 175 -13.66 -3.67 -3.11
N GLY A 176 -13.76 -3.92 -1.81
CA GLY A 176 -13.22 -5.11 -1.14
C GLY A 176 -11.76 -4.98 -0.68
N LEU A 177 -11.11 -3.84 -0.93
CA LEU A 177 -9.79 -3.55 -0.40
C LEU A 177 -9.89 -2.82 0.93
N ARG A 178 -9.14 -3.26 1.95
CA ARG A 178 -8.94 -2.59 3.24
C ARG A 178 -7.54 -1.99 3.30
N VAL A 179 -7.45 -0.73 3.71
CA VAL A 179 -6.17 -0.03 3.90
C VAL A 179 -6.05 0.34 5.37
N TYR A 180 -5.08 -0.25 6.02
CA TYR A 180 -4.74 -0.02 7.42
C TYR A 180 -3.66 1.05 7.50
N ILE A 181 -4.02 2.23 8.06
CA ILE A 181 -3.04 3.27 8.32
C ILE A 181 -2.29 2.99 9.62
N MET A 182 -0.98 3.18 9.54
CA MET A 182 -0.05 2.97 10.64
C MET A 182 1.01 4.08 10.69
N HIS A 183 1.98 3.99 11.59
CA HIS A 183 3.10 4.93 11.74
C HIS A 183 2.68 6.38 11.88
N CYS A 184 1.55 6.63 12.56
CA CYS A 184 1.05 7.98 12.84
C CYS A 184 1.93 8.63 13.92
N LYS A 185 2.45 9.84 13.64
CA LYS A 185 3.30 10.57 14.58
C LYS A 185 2.46 11.35 15.56
N GLU A 186 2.71 11.16 16.85
CA GLU A 186 1.96 11.82 17.92
C GLU A 186 2.08 13.35 17.86
N THR A 187 0.97 14.01 18.18
CA THR A 187 0.92 15.43 18.47
C THR A 187 0.29 15.60 19.86
N TYR A 188 0.91 16.42 20.72
CA TYR A 188 0.47 16.64 22.10
C TYR A 188 -0.82 17.47 22.25
N THR A 189 -1.57 17.69 21.18
CA THR A 189 -2.70 18.63 21.14
C THR A 189 -4.07 17.98 20.95
N SER A 190 -4.16 16.65 20.94
CA SER A 190 -5.42 15.95 20.68
C SER A 190 -5.86 15.10 21.87
N ASP A 191 -7.13 15.24 22.29
CA ASP A 191 -7.77 14.37 23.28
C ASP A 191 -8.11 12.97 22.72
N ARG A 192 -7.95 12.79 21.39
CA ARG A 192 -8.17 11.51 20.68
C ARG A 192 -6.86 10.95 20.19
N PRO A 193 -6.71 9.61 20.11
CA PRO A 193 -5.56 8.97 19.50
C PRO A 193 -5.35 9.50 18.07
N ILE A 194 -4.11 9.90 17.76
CA ILE A 194 -3.79 10.60 16.52
C ILE A 194 -4.07 9.77 15.26
N ASN A 195 -3.88 8.45 15.33
CA ASN A 195 -4.21 7.53 14.25
C ASN A 195 -5.69 7.59 13.86
N HIS A 196 -6.61 7.71 14.84
CA HIS A 196 -8.03 7.87 14.57
C HIS A 196 -8.37 9.21 13.92
N VAL A 197 -7.69 10.29 14.35
CA VAL A 197 -7.88 11.62 13.73
C VAL A 197 -7.42 11.61 12.27
N ILE A 198 -6.23 11.06 12.01
CA ILE A 198 -5.69 10.92 10.65
C ILE A 198 -6.60 10.01 9.81
N GLY A 199 -7.09 8.91 10.39
CA GLY A 199 -8.02 8.01 9.72
C GLY A 199 -9.32 8.67 9.30
N ASP A 200 -9.90 9.52 10.16
CA ASP A 200 -11.09 10.31 9.82
C ASP A 200 -10.78 11.26 8.66
N GLN A 201 -9.67 11.98 8.70
CA GLN A 201 -9.25 12.87 7.61
C GLN A 201 -9.06 12.13 6.28
N CYS A 202 -8.45 10.94 6.30
CA CYS A 202 -8.31 10.12 5.10
C CYS A 202 -9.68 9.70 4.54
N ARG A 203 -10.60 9.26 5.41
CA ARG A 203 -11.97 8.87 5.01
C ARG A 203 -12.74 10.04 4.40
N ASP A 204 -12.69 11.21 5.04
CA ASP A 204 -13.38 12.40 4.56
C ASP A 204 -12.86 12.87 3.20
N LEU A 205 -11.54 12.86 3.01
CA LEU A 205 -10.91 13.24 1.73
C LEU A 205 -11.16 12.20 0.62
N LEU A 206 -11.29 10.91 0.95
CA LEU A 206 -11.59 9.85 -0.02
C LEU A 206 -13.07 9.80 -0.42
N LYS A 207 -13.97 10.23 0.45
CA LYS A 207 -15.41 10.13 0.25
C LYS A 207 -15.91 10.66 -1.10
N PRO A 208 -15.46 11.82 -1.61
CA PRO A 208 -15.90 12.34 -2.90
C PRO A 208 -15.52 11.44 -4.09
N HIS A 209 -14.47 10.64 -3.97
CA HIS A 209 -13.94 9.82 -5.05
C HIS A 209 -14.66 8.48 -5.22
N ASN A 210 -15.43 8.01 -4.22
CA ASN A 210 -16.22 6.79 -4.28
C ASN A 210 -15.44 5.56 -4.77
N LEU A 211 -14.19 5.38 -4.35
CA LEU A 211 -13.32 4.29 -4.80
C LEU A 211 -13.74 2.91 -4.27
N GLY A 212 -14.57 2.85 -3.22
CA GLY A 212 -15.00 1.62 -2.57
C GLY A 212 -13.96 1.01 -1.62
N VAL A 213 -12.83 1.67 -1.38
CA VAL A 213 -11.81 1.25 -0.41
C VAL A 213 -12.27 1.58 1.02
N GLU A 214 -11.95 0.68 1.94
CA GLU A 214 -12.18 0.89 3.37
C GLU A 214 -10.88 1.33 4.05
N ILE A 215 -10.90 2.49 4.72
CA ILE A 215 -9.78 3.01 5.50
C ILE A 215 -9.97 2.66 6.97
N LEU A 216 -9.01 1.94 7.52
CA LEU A 216 -8.96 1.49 8.91
C LEU A 216 -7.73 2.06 9.60
N THR A 217 -7.80 2.20 10.92
CA THR A 217 -6.64 2.57 11.73
C THR A 217 -6.09 1.33 12.41
N ALA A 218 -4.78 1.13 12.34
CA ALA A 218 -4.14 0.04 13.05
C ALA A 218 -3.84 0.47 14.49
N ASP A 219 -4.43 -0.24 15.45
CA ASP A 219 -4.13 -0.09 16.87
C ASP A 219 -3.21 -1.21 17.35
N GLN A 220 -2.37 -0.91 18.34
CA GLN A 220 -1.46 -1.91 18.91
C GLN A 220 -2.27 -3.05 19.55
N GLY A 221 -1.97 -4.29 19.14
CA GLY A 221 -2.68 -5.48 19.63
C GLY A 221 -4.00 -5.78 18.93
N MET A 222 -4.36 -5.00 17.90
CA MET A 222 -5.52 -5.26 17.06
C MET A 222 -5.36 -6.59 16.32
N GLU A 223 -6.36 -7.47 16.43
CA GLU A 223 -6.44 -8.68 15.63
C GLU A 223 -7.07 -8.36 14.27
N ILE A 224 -6.39 -8.74 13.20
CA ILE A 224 -6.85 -8.51 11.83
C ILE A 224 -7.28 -9.85 11.25
N GLY A 225 -8.58 -10.07 11.25
CA GLY A 225 -9.20 -11.27 10.70
C GLY A 225 -9.34 -11.23 9.18
N GLU A 226 -9.51 -12.41 8.56
CA GLU A 226 -9.83 -12.53 7.14
C GLU A 226 -11.19 -11.89 6.83
N CYS A 227 -11.31 -11.22 5.66
CA CYS A 227 -12.60 -10.92 5.06
C CYS A 227 -13.21 -12.25 4.58
N ARG A 228 -14.31 -12.65 5.18
CA ARG A 228 -15.19 -13.69 4.63
C ARG A 228 -16.02 -13.15 3.48
#